data_9fc78891fbfb27e6a30aa2d7f8016576
#
_entry.id   9fc78891fbfb27e6a30aa2d7f8016576
#
_cell.length_a   1.000
_cell.length_b   1.000
_cell.length_c   1.000
_cell.angle_alpha   90.00
_cell.angle_beta   90.00
_cell.angle_gamma   90.00
#
_symmetry.space_group_name_H-M   'P 1'
#
loop_
_entity.id
_entity.type
_entity.pdbx_description
1 polymer ?
#
loop_
_entity_poly.entity_id
_entity_poly.type
_entity_poly.pdbx_seq_one_letter_code
_entity_poly.pdbx_strand_id
1 'polypeptide(L)'
;PQAQVWSSRGCPYKCIFCVWPATMTGNDPDGTQKRSVRHYKPDYMEAFLTELMAKYRYRTIYFDDDTFNLGDKHVERMCAVMRKINVPWSAMCRADTIRMELWQEMKDSGCFGVKIGFESGNQEVVDTIVNKRLDLEYARQAVAEIKRTGMTVHGTFTYGLPGETATQMFDTKRFISTLGLDTLQESGTAEIEGTPLHTLRNSRSLAKYSGAKLDDEYVPELDGRVKYDRLAALLRTTP
;
A
#
# COMPACT_ATOMS: atom_id res chain seq x y z
N PRO A 1 23.79 -3.12 1.13
CA PRO A 1 22.86 -2.45 2.03
C PRO A 1 22.01 -1.43 1.26
N GLN A 2 20.76 -1.22 1.66
CA GLN A 2 19.77 -0.34 1.07
C GLN A 2 19.55 0.88 1.98
N ALA A 3 19.53 2.08 1.43
CA ALA A 3 19.09 3.28 2.13
C ALA A 3 17.56 3.35 2.08
N GLN A 4 16.93 3.60 3.21
CA GLN A 4 15.50 3.86 3.31
C GLN A 4 15.30 5.36 3.48
N VAL A 5 14.58 5.97 2.56
CA VAL A 5 14.41 7.42 2.48
C VAL A 5 12.98 7.80 2.13
N TRP A 6 12.64 9.07 2.25
CA TRP A 6 11.32 9.60 1.88
C TRP A 6 11.49 10.79 0.94
N SER A 7 10.74 10.81 -0.14
CA SER A 7 10.65 11.95 -1.07
C SER A 7 9.41 12.82 -0.80
N SER A 8 8.48 12.28 -0.01
CA SER A 8 7.25 12.95 0.40
C SER A 8 6.79 12.51 1.78
N ARG A 9 5.80 13.21 2.30
CA ARG A 9 5.10 12.87 3.53
C ARG A 9 3.62 13.08 3.35
N GLY A 10 2.83 12.13 3.87
CA GLY A 10 1.39 12.17 3.85
C GLY A 10 0.77 11.43 2.65
N CYS A 11 -0.46 10.99 2.84
CA CYS A 11 -1.26 10.31 1.84
C CYS A 11 -2.70 10.83 1.90
N PRO A 12 -3.35 11.16 0.78
CA PRO A 12 -4.71 11.72 0.79
C PRO A 12 -5.78 10.65 1.03
N TYR A 13 -5.43 9.39 0.91
CA TYR A 13 -6.35 8.27 1.08
C TYR A 13 -6.62 7.96 2.55
N LYS A 14 -7.79 7.36 2.80
CA LYS A 14 -8.31 7.15 4.15
C LYS A 14 -8.54 5.67 4.44
N CYS A 15 -7.56 4.83 4.14
CA CYS A 15 -7.61 3.41 4.46
C CYS A 15 -7.80 3.23 5.96
N ILE A 16 -8.76 2.40 6.35
CA ILE A 16 -9.27 2.25 7.73
C ILE A 16 -8.18 1.88 8.75
N PHE A 17 -7.22 1.07 8.36
CA PHE A 17 -6.13 0.57 9.24
C PHE A 17 -4.87 1.43 9.22
N CYS A 18 -4.83 2.48 8.39
CA CYS A 18 -3.61 3.24 8.15
C CYS A 18 -3.20 4.06 9.36
N VAL A 19 -1.99 3.83 9.86
CA VAL A 19 -1.43 4.50 11.04
C VAL A 19 -0.78 5.85 10.71
N TRP A 20 -0.41 6.09 9.45
CA TRP A 20 0.32 7.29 9.05
C TRP A 20 -0.36 8.61 9.42
N PRO A 21 -1.69 8.77 9.30
CA PRO A 21 -2.34 10.00 9.75
C PRO A 21 -2.13 10.32 11.22
N ALA A 22 -2.18 9.30 12.08
CA ALA A 22 -1.98 9.48 13.51
C ALA A 22 -0.54 9.92 13.85
N THR A 23 0.45 9.44 13.09
CA THR A 23 1.87 9.72 13.34
C THR A 23 2.37 11.00 12.66
N MET A 24 1.77 11.41 11.54
CA MET A 24 2.32 12.46 10.67
C MET A 24 1.53 13.77 10.66
N THR A 25 0.22 13.73 10.88
CA THR A 25 -0.65 14.92 10.75
C THR A 25 -1.47 15.22 12.01
N GLY A 26 -1.16 14.56 13.10
CA GLY A 26 -2.01 14.52 14.29
C GLY A 26 -3.07 13.42 14.17
N ASN A 27 -3.84 13.29 15.22
CA ASN A 27 -4.82 12.24 15.36
C ASN A 27 -6.03 12.46 14.42
N ASP A 28 -6.34 11.47 13.59
CA ASP A 28 -7.54 11.44 12.71
C ASP A 28 -8.28 10.10 12.92
N PRO A 29 -8.72 9.80 14.17
CA PRO A 29 -9.25 8.48 14.53
C PRO A 29 -10.56 8.12 13.82
N ASP A 30 -11.31 9.10 13.36
CA ASP A 30 -12.58 8.97 12.63
C ASP A 30 -12.40 9.15 11.12
N GLY A 31 -11.19 9.44 10.64
CA GLY A 31 -10.91 9.60 9.20
C GLY A 31 -11.57 10.82 8.56
N THR A 32 -12.01 11.81 9.36
CA THR A 32 -12.77 12.97 8.87
C THR A 32 -11.90 14.14 8.47
N GLN A 33 -10.69 14.25 8.99
CA GLN A 33 -9.80 15.38 8.74
C GLN A 33 -9.27 15.39 7.30
N LYS A 34 -9.01 16.60 6.80
CA LYS A 34 -8.35 16.77 5.50
C LYS A 34 -6.88 16.40 5.63
N ARG A 35 -6.44 15.47 4.80
CA ARG A 35 -5.04 15.04 4.73
C ARG A 35 -4.28 15.82 3.66
N SER A 36 -3.04 16.19 3.96
CA SER A 36 -2.14 16.89 3.03
C SER A 36 -0.98 15.99 2.62
N VAL A 37 -0.48 16.23 1.42
CA VAL A 37 0.76 15.63 0.92
C VAL A 37 1.81 16.73 0.79
N ARG A 38 3.01 16.46 1.25
CA ARG A 38 4.15 17.40 1.18
C ARG A 38 5.30 16.71 0.47
N HIS A 39 5.64 17.21 -0.70
CA HIS A 39 6.79 16.72 -1.47
C HIS A 39 8.04 17.54 -1.11
N TYR A 40 9.17 16.89 -0.95
CA TYR A 40 10.45 17.56 -0.92
C TYR A 40 10.78 18.15 -2.30
N LYS A 41 11.49 19.27 -2.32
CA LYS A 41 11.95 19.88 -3.58
C LYS A 41 12.98 18.97 -4.24
N PRO A 42 12.98 18.86 -5.60
CA PRO A 42 13.95 18.04 -6.32
C PRO A 42 15.40 18.37 -5.99
N ASP A 43 15.75 19.65 -5.95
CA ASP A 43 17.12 20.11 -5.66
C ASP A 43 17.58 19.67 -4.25
N TYR A 44 16.65 19.72 -3.27
CA TYR A 44 16.92 19.20 -1.93
C TYR A 44 17.17 17.69 -1.93
N MET A 45 16.32 16.93 -2.66
CA MET A 45 16.47 15.49 -2.75
C MET A 45 17.76 15.10 -3.47
N GLU A 46 18.12 15.81 -4.53
CA GLU A 46 19.39 15.59 -5.24
C GLU A 46 20.59 15.80 -4.31
N ALA A 47 20.65 16.92 -3.60
CA ALA A 47 21.72 17.22 -2.66
C ALA A 47 21.78 16.20 -1.52
N PHE A 48 20.63 15.88 -0.91
CA PHE A 48 20.53 14.91 0.17
C PHE A 48 20.98 13.51 -0.25
N LEU A 49 20.51 13.01 -1.38
CA LEU A 49 20.86 11.68 -1.86
C LEU A 49 22.34 11.61 -2.28
N THR A 50 22.86 12.66 -2.89
CA THR A 50 24.30 12.75 -3.25
C THR A 50 25.16 12.64 -1.98
N GLU A 51 24.87 13.41 -0.95
CA GLU A 51 25.60 13.35 0.32
C GLU A 51 25.46 11.97 0.99
N LEU A 52 24.23 11.43 1.03
CA LEU A 52 23.93 10.13 1.63
C LEU A 52 24.77 9.02 0.99
N MET A 53 24.80 8.98 -0.35
CA MET A 53 25.51 7.96 -1.10
C MET A 53 27.04 8.13 -1.02
N ALA A 54 27.54 9.35 -0.93
CA ALA A 54 28.96 9.62 -0.75
C ALA A 54 29.44 9.23 0.65
N LYS A 55 28.61 9.46 1.68
CA LYS A 55 28.98 9.23 3.08
C LYS A 55 28.85 7.79 3.52
N TYR A 56 27.88 7.06 2.98
CA TYR A 56 27.57 5.69 3.37
C TYR A 56 27.66 4.71 2.20
N ARG A 57 28.01 3.45 2.45
CA ARG A 57 28.19 2.41 1.43
C ARG A 57 26.87 1.74 1.04
N TYR A 58 25.80 2.54 0.81
CA TYR A 58 24.56 2.00 0.27
C TYR A 58 24.72 1.63 -1.22
N ARG A 59 23.99 0.61 -1.65
CA ARG A 59 23.99 0.13 -3.05
C ARG A 59 22.67 0.39 -3.76
N THR A 60 21.61 0.56 -3.01
CA THR A 60 20.26 0.83 -3.51
C THR A 60 19.55 1.79 -2.60
N ILE A 61 18.53 2.45 -3.13
CA ILE A 61 17.64 3.34 -2.40
C ILE A 61 16.23 2.74 -2.41
N TYR A 62 15.54 2.80 -1.28
CA TYR A 62 14.13 2.50 -1.15
C TYR A 62 13.39 3.74 -0.68
N PHE A 63 12.46 4.22 -1.51
CA PHE A 63 11.54 5.29 -1.15
C PHE A 63 10.38 4.68 -0.37
N ASP A 64 10.41 4.86 0.96
CA ASP A 64 9.41 4.38 1.90
C ASP A 64 8.38 5.48 2.21
N ASP A 65 7.98 6.19 1.20
CA ASP A 65 6.90 7.17 1.27
C ASP A 65 5.58 6.50 1.66
N ASP A 66 4.66 7.24 2.27
CA ASP A 66 3.30 6.75 2.53
C ASP A 66 2.63 6.31 1.22
N THR A 67 2.97 6.97 0.13
CA THR A 67 2.77 6.60 -1.26
C THR A 67 3.69 7.45 -2.12
N PHE A 68 4.70 6.85 -2.73
CA PHE A 68 5.70 7.57 -3.54
C PHE A 68 5.08 8.24 -4.76
N ASN A 69 4.26 7.51 -5.50
CA ASN A 69 3.77 7.93 -6.81
C ASN A 69 2.48 8.77 -6.75
N LEU A 70 2.39 9.71 -5.81
CA LEU A 70 1.27 10.65 -5.72
C LEU A 70 1.41 11.80 -6.73
N GLY A 71 0.97 11.51 -7.96
CA GLY A 71 0.90 12.45 -9.08
C GLY A 71 2.11 12.44 -10.00
N ASP A 72 1.81 12.57 -11.28
CA ASP A 72 2.77 12.48 -12.40
C ASP A 72 3.97 13.39 -12.23
N LYS A 73 3.74 14.67 -11.95
CA LYS A 73 4.83 15.66 -11.81
C LYS A 73 5.84 15.31 -10.72
N HIS A 74 5.40 14.70 -9.62
CA HIS A 74 6.31 14.28 -8.57
C HIS A 74 7.19 13.14 -9.07
N VAL A 75 6.61 12.14 -9.70
CA VAL A 75 7.34 10.98 -10.27
C VAL A 75 8.34 11.43 -11.32
N GLU A 76 7.94 12.27 -12.28
CA GLU A 76 8.82 12.81 -13.32
C GLU A 76 10.05 13.52 -12.71
N ARG A 77 9.82 14.37 -11.68
CA ARG A 77 10.90 15.09 -10.99
C ARG A 77 11.84 14.15 -10.24
N MET A 78 11.29 13.15 -9.56
CA MET A 78 12.11 12.17 -8.84
C MET A 78 12.88 11.26 -9.80
N CYS A 79 12.30 10.86 -10.93
CA CYS A 79 13.02 10.14 -11.98
C CYS A 79 14.19 10.96 -12.53
N ALA A 80 14.01 12.27 -12.73
CA ALA A 80 15.11 13.16 -13.15
C ALA A 80 16.24 13.23 -12.11
N VAL A 81 15.90 13.30 -10.81
CA VAL A 81 16.88 13.23 -9.72
C VAL A 81 17.61 11.88 -9.74
N MET A 82 16.87 10.76 -9.83
CA MET A 82 17.46 9.43 -9.75
C MET A 82 18.38 9.12 -10.96
N ARG A 83 18.12 9.66 -12.14
CA ARG A 83 19.05 9.57 -13.27
C ARG A 83 20.41 10.22 -12.98
N LYS A 84 20.43 11.32 -12.24
CA LYS A 84 21.68 12.00 -11.83
C LYS A 84 22.41 11.23 -10.72
N ILE A 85 21.67 10.72 -9.75
CA ILE A 85 22.21 9.90 -8.65
C ILE A 85 22.78 8.58 -9.17
N ASN A 86 22.16 8.02 -10.22
CA ASN A 86 22.59 6.81 -10.91
C ASN A 86 22.78 5.60 -9.98
N VAL A 87 21.82 5.38 -9.09
CA VAL A 87 21.79 4.26 -8.14
C VAL A 87 20.45 3.52 -8.32
N PRO A 88 20.44 2.17 -8.38
CA PRO A 88 19.20 1.42 -8.45
C PRO A 88 18.29 1.72 -7.25
N TRP A 89 16.98 1.82 -7.52
CA TRP A 89 16.02 2.19 -6.49
C TRP A 89 14.70 1.44 -6.61
N SER A 90 13.92 1.46 -5.53
CA SER A 90 12.57 0.91 -5.44
C SER A 90 11.69 1.83 -4.61
N ALA A 91 10.35 1.65 -4.67
CA ALA A 91 9.44 2.54 -3.97
C ALA A 91 8.15 1.84 -3.50
N MET A 92 7.54 2.41 -2.45
CA MET A 92 6.17 2.11 -2.05
C MET A 92 5.20 2.91 -2.91
N CYS A 93 4.32 2.21 -3.61
CA CYS A 93 3.43 2.80 -4.61
C CYS A 93 1.97 2.38 -4.44
N ARG A 94 1.09 3.12 -5.10
CA ARG A 94 -0.27 2.67 -5.45
C ARG A 94 -0.33 2.40 -6.96
N ALA A 95 -1.24 1.52 -7.36
CA ALA A 95 -1.40 1.16 -8.77
C ALA A 95 -2.08 2.24 -9.62
N ASP A 96 -2.80 3.19 -8.99
CA ASP A 96 -3.83 4.03 -9.60
C ASP A 96 -3.57 5.55 -9.48
N THR A 97 -2.35 5.97 -9.21
CA THR A 97 -2.06 7.39 -8.89
C THR A 97 -1.24 8.12 -9.94
N ILE A 98 -0.80 7.42 -10.97
CA ILE A 98 -0.04 7.97 -12.10
C ILE A 98 -0.49 7.36 -13.42
N ARG A 99 -0.17 8.04 -14.52
CA ARG A 99 -0.37 7.51 -15.87
C ARG A 99 0.47 6.25 -16.09
N MET A 100 -0.04 5.32 -16.88
CA MET A 100 0.61 4.01 -17.14
C MET A 100 2.03 4.14 -17.73
N GLU A 101 2.25 5.13 -18.57
CA GLU A 101 3.54 5.37 -19.22
C GLU A 101 4.65 5.71 -18.21
N LEU A 102 4.30 6.26 -17.06
CA LEU A 102 5.28 6.61 -16.02
C LEU A 102 5.95 5.41 -15.35
N TRP A 103 5.38 4.24 -15.47
CA TRP A 103 6.07 3.02 -15.02
C TRP A 103 7.35 2.78 -15.86
N GLN A 104 7.28 3.02 -17.16
CA GLN A 104 8.48 2.94 -18.00
C GLN A 104 9.50 4.05 -17.64
N GLU A 105 9.04 5.28 -17.39
CA GLU A 105 9.88 6.38 -16.93
C GLU A 105 10.63 6.05 -15.62
N MET A 106 9.93 5.42 -14.65
CA MET A 106 10.55 4.95 -13.43
C MET A 106 11.63 3.90 -13.72
N LYS A 107 11.34 2.91 -14.58
CA LYS A 107 12.31 1.90 -15.01
C LYS A 107 13.55 2.54 -15.62
N ASP A 108 13.37 3.48 -16.55
CA ASP A 108 14.45 4.15 -17.28
C ASP A 108 15.32 5.03 -16.36
N SER A 109 14.81 5.40 -15.19
CA SER A 109 15.54 6.12 -14.15
C SER A 109 16.25 5.21 -13.13
N GLY A 110 16.24 3.89 -13.35
CA GLY A 110 16.89 2.90 -12.50
C GLY A 110 16.00 2.24 -11.45
N CYS A 111 14.68 2.41 -11.53
CA CYS A 111 13.75 1.67 -10.67
C CYS A 111 13.78 0.18 -11.03
N PHE A 112 14.09 -0.67 -10.05
CA PHE A 112 14.11 -2.12 -10.28
C PHE A 112 12.83 -2.81 -9.78
N GLY A 113 12.03 -2.14 -8.94
CA GLY A 113 10.82 -2.74 -8.41
C GLY A 113 9.99 -1.81 -7.55
N VAL A 114 8.73 -2.16 -7.39
CA VAL A 114 7.76 -1.43 -6.59
C VAL A 114 7.04 -2.34 -5.60
N LYS A 115 6.64 -1.76 -4.45
CA LYS A 115 5.71 -2.40 -3.53
C LYS A 115 4.34 -1.77 -3.69
N ILE A 116 3.31 -2.58 -3.81
CA ILE A 116 1.92 -2.12 -4.01
C ILE A 116 1.04 -2.75 -2.95
N GLY A 117 0.35 -1.90 -2.18
CA GLY A 117 -0.70 -2.35 -1.28
C GLY A 117 -2.00 -2.58 -2.06
N PHE A 118 -2.51 -3.80 -2.06
CA PHE A 118 -3.84 -4.15 -2.60
C PHE A 118 -4.86 -4.28 -1.47
N GLU A 119 -4.43 -4.83 -0.37
CA GLU A 119 -5.12 -5.13 0.88
C GLU A 119 -6.12 -6.29 0.73
N SER A 120 -6.99 -6.27 -0.28
CA SER A 120 -7.91 -7.36 -0.60
C SER A 120 -8.01 -7.54 -2.12
N GLY A 121 -8.37 -8.75 -2.55
CA GLY A 121 -8.72 -9.08 -3.92
C GLY A 121 -10.23 -9.09 -4.18
N ASN A 122 -11.01 -8.65 -3.22
CA ASN A 122 -12.45 -8.46 -3.36
C ASN A 122 -12.78 -6.97 -3.41
N GLN A 123 -13.44 -6.52 -4.49
CA GLN A 123 -13.69 -5.10 -4.73
C GLN A 123 -14.57 -4.47 -3.63
N GLU A 124 -15.58 -5.19 -3.15
CA GLU A 124 -16.43 -4.69 -2.07
C GLU A 124 -15.62 -4.45 -0.78
N VAL A 125 -14.72 -5.35 -0.43
CA VAL A 125 -13.83 -5.19 0.73
C VAL A 125 -12.92 -3.97 0.56
N VAL A 126 -12.32 -3.80 -0.62
CA VAL A 126 -11.45 -2.65 -0.93
C VAL A 126 -12.18 -1.32 -0.79
N ASP A 127 -13.42 -1.25 -1.27
CA ASP A 127 -14.20 -0.02 -1.30
C ASP A 127 -14.90 0.28 0.02
N THR A 128 -15.57 -0.73 0.59
CA THR A 128 -16.50 -0.51 1.72
C THR A 128 -15.87 -0.74 3.08
N ILE A 129 -14.92 -1.68 3.19
CA ILE A 129 -14.26 -2.00 4.45
C ILE A 129 -12.94 -1.23 4.57
N VAL A 130 -12.03 -1.41 3.60
CA VAL A 130 -10.72 -0.75 3.63
C VAL A 130 -10.82 0.75 3.34
N ASN A 131 -11.81 1.18 2.57
CA ASN A 131 -11.95 2.54 2.04
C ASN A 131 -10.71 2.98 1.25
N LYS A 132 -10.13 2.06 0.47
CA LYS A 132 -8.94 2.32 -0.33
C LYS A 132 -9.26 2.97 -1.66
N ARG A 133 -10.47 2.73 -2.20
CA ARG A 133 -10.93 3.27 -3.50
C ARG A 133 -9.96 2.90 -4.63
N LEU A 134 -9.55 1.65 -4.69
CA LEU A 134 -8.68 1.09 -5.70
C LEU A 134 -9.51 0.16 -6.60
N ASP A 135 -9.61 0.47 -7.87
CA ASP A 135 -10.17 -0.44 -8.87
C ASP A 135 -9.21 -1.62 -9.08
N LEU A 136 -9.64 -2.82 -8.73
CA LEU A 136 -8.81 -4.02 -8.79
C LEU A 136 -8.50 -4.46 -10.22
N GLU A 137 -9.39 -4.19 -11.17
CA GLU A 137 -9.13 -4.48 -12.58
C GLU A 137 -8.06 -3.53 -13.15
N TYR A 138 -8.18 -2.22 -12.85
CA TYR A 138 -7.13 -1.26 -13.20
C TYR A 138 -5.80 -1.62 -12.52
N ALA A 139 -5.83 -2.02 -11.25
CA ALA A 139 -4.63 -2.44 -10.53
C ALA A 139 -3.96 -3.66 -11.18
N ARG A 140 -4.72 -4.62 -11.69
CA ARG A 140 -4.21 -5.76 -12.44
C ARG A 140 -3.52 -5.33 -13.73
N GLN A 141 -4.13 -4.39 -14.47
CA GLN A 141 -3.52 -3.81 -15.68
C GLN A 141 -2.23 -3.06 -15.37
N ALA A 142 -2.21 -2.29 -14.28
CA ALA A 142 -1.00 -1.60 -13.83
C ALA A 142 0.13 -2.58 -13.48
N VAL A 143 -0.18 -3.69 -12.78
CA VAL A 143 0.83 -4.73 -12.51
C VAL A 143 1.37 -5.33 -13.81
N ALA A 144 0.50 -5.66 -14.76
CA ALA A 144 0.93 -6.18 -16.06
C ALA A 144 1.86 -5.19 -16.79
N GLU A 145 1.53 -3.90 -16.77
CA GLU A 145 2.38 -2.87 -17.36
C GLU A 145 3.73 -2.73 -16.64
N ILE A 146 3.73 -2.71 -15.30
CA ILE A 146 4.97 -2.68 -14.51
C ILE A 146 5.86 -3.88 -14.87
N LYS A 147 5.29 -5.08 -14.93
CA LYS A 147 6.01 -6.30 -15.30
C LYS A 147 6.57 -6.22 -16.72
N ARG A 148 5.81 -5.63 -17.66
CA ARG A 148 6.27 -5.42 -19.05
C ARG A 148 7.52 -4.54 -19.12
N THR A 149 7.69 -3.58 -18.23
CA THR A 149 8.93 -2.78 -18.13
C THR A 149 10.13 -3.57 -17.61
N GLY A 150 9.93 -4.75 -17.06
CA GLY A 150 10.97 -5.56 -16.40
C GLY A 150 11.25 -5.15 -14.96
N MET A 151 10.36 -4.38 -14.32
CA MET A 151 10.42 -4.16 -12.87
C MET A 151 9.77 -5.33 -12.11
N THR A 152 10.21 -5.55 -10.87
CA THR A 152 9.58 -6.50 -9.95
C THR A 152 8.42 -5.84 -9.21
N VAL A 153 7.41 -6.64 -8.87
CA VAL A 153 6.25 -6.20 -8.08
C VAL A 153 6.13 -7.03 -6.81
N HIS A 154 6.16 -6.34 -5.67
CA HIS A 154 5.82 -6.90 -4.37
C HIS A 154 4.40 -6.45 -4.00
N GLY A 155 3.49 -7.40 -3.77
CA GLY A 155 2.11 -7.13 -3.34
C GLY A 155 1.92 -7.31 -1.84
N THR A 156 1.12 -6.44 -1.20
CA THR A 156 0.71 -6.62 0.20
C THR A 156 -0.79 -6.80 0.32
N PHE A 157 -1.19 -7.75 1.18
CA PHE A 157 -2.58 -8.15 1.41
C PHE A 157 -2.85 -8.31 2.90
N THR A 158 -4.07 -7.98 3.30
CA THR A 158 -4.50 -8.00 4.69
C THR A 158 -5.78 -8.83 4.81
N TYR A 159 -5.84 -9.73 5.76
CA TYR A 159 -6.97 -10.62 6.02
C TYR A 159 -7.59 -10.37 7.37
N GLY A 160 -8.86 -10.74 7.50
CA GLY A 160 -9.60 -10.61 8.75
C GLY A 160 -9.97 -9.17 9.07
N LEU A 161 -10.21 -8.38 8.03
CA LEU A 161 -10.80 -7.05 8.17
C LEU A 161 -12.20 -7.13 8.78
N PRO A 162 -12.63 -6.15 9.56
CA PRO A 162 -13.97 -6.15 10.14
C PRO A 162 -15.07 -6.26 9.08
N GLY A 163 -15.93 -7.27 9.19
CA GLY A 163 -17.00 -7.54 8.24
C GLY A 163 -16.56 -8.32 6.99
N GLU A 164 -15.27 -8.63 6.84
CA GLU A 164 -14.79 -9.48 5.75
C GLU A 164 -15.16 -10.95 5.99
N THR A 165 -15.76 -11.59 5.00
CA THR A 165 -16.16 -12.99 5.04
C THR A 165 -15.05 -13.93 4.57
N ALA A 166 -15.15 -15.21 4.91
CA ALA A 166 -14.23 -16.24 4.40
C ALA A 166 -14.24 -16.29 2.86
N THR A 167 -15.41 -16.17 2.23
CA THR A 167 -15.53 -16.13 0.77
C THR A 167 -14.71 -14.97 0.17
N GLN A 168 -14.82 -13.77 0.74
CA GLN A 168 -14.05 -12.61 0.29
C GLN A 168 -12.53 -12.79 0.50
N MET A 169 -12.12 -13.47 1.56
CA MET A 169 -10.72 -13.84 1.75
C MET A 169 -10.22 -14.83 0.67
N PHE A 170 -11.06 -15.79 0.25
CA PHE A 170 -10.75 -16.66 -0.89
C PHE A 170 -10.70 -15.90 -2.21
N ASP A 171 -11.55 -14.89 -2.41
CA ASP A 171 -11.44 -14.00 -3.58
C ASP A 171 -10.07 -13.33 -3.63
N THR A 172 -9.55 -12.91 -2.48
CA THR A 172 -8.20 -12.34 -2.37
C THR A 172 -7.14 -13.35 -2.83
N LYS A 173 -7.23 -14.62 -2.42
CA LYS A 173 -6.30 -15.64 -2.89
C LYS A 173 -6.37 -15.86 -4.40
N ARG A 174 -7.58 -15.91 -4.95
CA ARG A 174 -7.77 -16.01 -6.41
C ARG A 174 -7.20 -14.81 -7.14
N PHE A 175 -7.44 -13.62 -6.64
CA PHE A 175 -6.88 -12.40 -7.23
C PHE A 175 -5.35 -12.41 -7.24
N ILE A 176 -4.70 -12.76 -6.13
CA ILE A 176 -3.25 -12.90 -6.02
C ILE A 176 -2.70 -13.82 -7.12
N SER A 177 -3.34 -14.97 -7.36
CA SER A 177 -2.89 -15.93 -8.37
C SER A 177 -2.92 -15.39 -9.80
N THR A 178 -3.72 -14.35 -10.07
CA THR A 178 -3.84 -13.73 -11.39
C THR A 178 -2.87 -12.58 -11.62
N LEU A 179 -2.23 -12.04 -10.58
CA LEU A 179 -1.40 -10.83 -10.68
C LEU A 179 0.02 -11.08 -11.21
N GLY A 180 0.54 -12.30 -11.09
CA GLY A 180 1.92 -12.59 -11.50
C GLY A 180 2.97 -11.84 -10.68
N LEU A 181 2.72 -11.63 -9.38
CA LEU A 181 3.63 -10.95 -8.46
C LEU A 181 4.95 -11.71 -8.31
N ASP A 182 6.06 -10.98 -8.14
CA ASP A 182 7.37 -11.59 -7.88
C ASP A 182 7.51 -12.02 -6.41
N THR A 183 6.97 -11.21 -5.52
CA THR A 183 6.91 -11.51 -4.08
C THR A 183 5.62 -10.95 -3.49
N LEU A 184 5.21 -11.49 -2.35
CA LEU A 184 4.02 -11.01 -1.67
C LEU A 184 4.19 -11.07 -0.14
N GLN A 185 3.44 -10.22 0.55
CA GLN A 185 3.26 -10.27 1.98
C GLN A 185 1.76 -10.38 2.28
N GLU A 186 1.42 -11.36 3.12
CA GLU A 186 0.08 -11.58 3.63
C GLU A 186 0.10 -11.42 5.15
N SER A 187 -0.80 -10.60 5.68
CA SER A 187 -0.85 -10.22 7.10
C SER A 187 -2.27 -10.34 7.65
N GLY A 188 -2.40 -10.67 8.91
CA GLY A 188 -3.64 -10.46 9.65
C GLY A 188 -3.84 -8.98 9.97
N THR A 189 -5.09 -8.56 10.06
CA THR A 189 -5.45 -7.19 10.45
C THR A 189 -5.00 -6.91 11.88
N ALA A 190 -4.31 -5.80 12.09
CA ALA A 190 -3.94 -5.29 13.41
C ALA A 190 -4.68 -3.98 13.69
N GLU A 191 -5.24 -3.87 14.87
CA GLU A 191 -5.92 -2.67 15.35
C GLU A 191 -4.91 -1.80 16.11
N ILE A 192 -4.42 -0.77 15.43
CA ILE A 192 -3.40 0.13 15.98
C ILE A 192 -4.08 1.39 16.50
N GLU A 193 -3.78 1.80 17.72
CA GLU A 193 -4.30 3.02 18.32
C GLU A 193 -4.05 4.25 17.42
N GLY A 194 -5.06 5.12 17.33
CA GLY A 194 -5.04 6.30 16.47
C GLY A 194 -5.50 6.03 15.03
N THR A 195 -5.86 4.79 14.69
CA THR A 195 -6.47 4.46 13.40
C THR A 195 -8.00 4.48 13.48
N PRO A 196 -8.70 4.73 12.36
CA PRO A 196 -10.16 4.57 12.31
C PRO A 196 -10.61 3.16 12.71
N LEU A 197 -9.86 2.14 12.33
CA LEU A 197 -10.14 0.76 12.70
C LEU A 197 -10.20 0.54 14.21
N HIS A 198 -9.25 1.08 14.96
CA HIS A 198 -9.23 1.00 16.42
C HIS A 198 -10.43 1.72 17.05
N THR A 199 -10.76 2.92 16.54
CA THR A 199 -11.90 3.71 17.03
C THR A 199 -13.23 2.99 16.77
N LEU A 200 -13.38 2.36 15.62
CA LEU A 200 -14.60 1.65 15.22
C LEU A 200 -14.90 0.44 16.07
N ARG A 201 -13.87 -0.31 16.47
CA ARG A 201 -14.03 -1.43 17.42
C ARG A 201 -14.71 -0.99 18.71
N ASN A 202 -14.32 0.15 19.22
CA ASN A 202 -14.82 0.69 20.49
C ASN A 202 -16.23 1.32 20.39
N SER A 203 -16.70 1.65 19.17
CA SER A 203 -17.93 2.43 18.97
C SER A 203 -19.17 1.63 18.56
N ARG A 204 -19.11 0.31 18.40
CA ARG A 204 -20.18 -0.54 17.83
C ARG A 204 -20.74 -0.07 16.48
N SER A 205 -20.02 0.80 15.77
CA SER A 205 -20.51 1.46 14.56
C SER A 205 -19.81 1.01 13.28
N LEU A 206 -19.19 -0.18 13.30
CA LEU A 206 -18.45 -0.75 12.15
C LEU A 206 -19.30 -0.80 10.88
N ALA A 207 -20.52 -1.34 10.98
CA ALA A 207 -21.42 -1.45 9.83
C ALA A 207 -21.82 -0.08 9.27
N LYS A 208 -21.95 0.95 10.11
CA LYS A 208 -22.32 2.31 9.69
C LYS A 208 -21.14 3.00 8.97
N TYR A 209 -19.91 2.74 9.40
CA TYR A 209 -18.72 3.36 8.83
C TYR A 209 -18.27 2.67 7.53
N SER A 210 -18.23 1.34 7.54
CA SER A 210 -17.75 0.55 6.41
C SER A 210 -18.79 0.33 5.31
N GLY A 211 -20.08 0.53 5.62
CA GLY A 211 -21.17 0.13 4.72
C GLY A 211 -21.34 -1.38 4.58
N ALA A 212 -20.46 -2.17 5.18
CA ALA A 212 -20.53 -3.63 5.13
C ALA A 212 -21.71 -4.16 5.93
N LYS A 213 -22.41 -5.15 5.36
CA LYS A 213 -23.37 -5.95 6.13
C LYS A 213 -22.58 -6.98 6.94
N LEU A 214 -22.86 -7.04 8.24
CA LEU A 214 -22.40 -8.15 9.06
C LEU A 214 -23.15 -9.40 8.58
N ASP A 215 -22.40 -10.44 8.24
CA ASP A 215 -22.95 -11.74 7.92
C ASP A 215 -22.64 -12.76 9.04
N ASP A 216 -23.18 -13.96 8.90
CA ASP A 216 -23.05 -15.03 9.90
C ASP A 216 -21.60 -15.51 10.06
N GLU A 217 -20.70 -15.15 9.14
CA GLU A 217 -19.28 -15.50 9.20
C GLU A 217 -18.43 -14.45 9.94
N TYR A 218 -18.99 -13.27 10.22
CA TYR A 218 -18.27 -12.22 10.92
C TYR A 218 -18.19 -12.48 12.43
N VAL A 219 -16.97 -12.52 12.95
CA VAL A 219 -16.71 -12.73 14.39
C VAL A 219 -15.97 -11.50 14.94
N PRO A 220 -16.68 -10.52 15.50
CA PRO A 220 -16.11 -9.24 15.91
C PRO A 220 -15.12 -9.33 17.08
N GLU A 221 -15.22 -10.38 17.89
CA GLU A 221 -14.37 -10.60 19.07
C GLU A 221 -12.98 -11.15 18.71
N LEU A 222 -12.80 -11.63 17.47
CA LEU A 222 -11.51 -12.14 17.01
C LEU A 222 -10.65 -11.01 16.49
N ASP A 223 -9.42 -10.91 17.01
CA ASP A 223 -8.42 -10.05 16.39
C ASP A 223 -8.00 -10.56 14.99
N GLY A 224 -7.36 -9.70 14.21
CA GLY A 224 -6.97 -10.01 12.85
C GLY A 224 -6.03 -11.21 12.76
N ARG A 225 -5.17 -11.43 13.75
CA ARG A 225 -4.25 -12.56 13.78
C ARG A 225 -5.01 -13.89 13.92
N VAL A 226 -5.97 -13.97 14.81
CA VAL A 226 -6.79 -15.19 15.00
C VAL A 226 -7.57 -15.51 13.72
N LYS A 227 -8.15 -14.52 13.06
CA LYS A 227 -8.84 -14.69 11.76
C LYS A 227 -7.89 -15.20 10.69
N TYR A 228 -6.68 -14.61 10.59
CA TYR A 228 -5.66 -15.03 9.65
C TYR A 228 -5.21 -16.48 9.90
N ASP A 229 -4.96 -16.86 11.15
CA ASP A 229 -4.56 -18.23 11.49
C ASP A 229 -5.63 -19.25 11.12
N ARG A 230 -6.92 -18.93 11.31
CA ARG A 230 -8.05 -19.76 10.86
C ARG A 230 -8.10 -19.87 9.34
N LEU A 231 -7.96 -18.76 8.61
CA LEU A 231 -7.89 -18.78 7.15
C LEU A 231 -6.71 -19.63 6.66
N ALA A 232 -5.52 -19.44 7.25
CA ALA A 232 -4.34 -20.23 6.91
C ALA A 232 -4.52 -21.73 7.17
N ALA A 233 -5.29 -22.10 8.19
CA ALA A 233 -5.67 -23.48 8.44
C ALA A 233 -6.61 -24.03 7.35
N LEU A 234 -7.66 -23.28 7.00
CA LEU A 234 -8.59 -23.64 5.92
C LEU A 234 -7.88 -23.80 4.58
N LEU A 235 -7.00 -22.88 4.21
CA LEU A 235 -6.26 -22.93 2.94
C LEU A 235 -5.29 -24.11 2.85
N ARG A 236 -4.79 -24.63 3.98
CA ARG A 236 -3.96 -25.86 4.00
C ARG A 236 -4.77 -27.14 3.81
N THR A 237 -6.07 -27.11 4.08
CA THR A 237 -6.96 -28.27 4.01
C THR A 237 -7.76 -28.32 2.70
N THR A 238 -7.70 -27.28 1.88
CA THR A 238 -8.40 -27.22 0.59
C THR A 238 -7.45 -27.70 -0.51
N PRO A 239 -7.83 -28.70 -1.32
CA PRO A 239 -6.99 -29.25 -2.39
C PRO A 239 -6.73 -28.26 -3.52
#